data_5a693946c0b9b93a3987fa16ccc67e7a
#
_entry.id   5a693946c0b9b93a3987fa16ccc67e7a
#
_cell.length_a   1.000
_cell.length_b   1.000
_cell.length_c   1.000
_cell.angle_alpha   90.00
_cell.angle_beta   90.00
_cell.angle_gamma   90.00
#
_symmetry.space_group_name_H-M   'P 1'
#
loop_
_entity.id
_entity.type
_entity.pdbx_description
1 polymer ?
#
loop_
_entity_poly.entity_id
_entity_poly.type
_entity_poly.pdbx_seq_one_letter_code
_entity_poly.pdbx_strand_id
1 'polypeptide(L)'
;FIQQITGVLEYERCYLNTQHQKDLVINQAKKTFNDDTITKLNDILVPQHLGVDEKDIVDEINETPEKIIVFNHRPDTYKHFKEFVAVCDELYEMRQDFKVWVPLLPNPTRKYMVTTKGNKEWYYKELQKCYVGFSPKQSYGGWSVSTTDGMMNGVPYIMYDDTYYHELNEMGDFFEDDYTALQLLNTYLDDPEYRNEEASKALDWMRNKLVYKDKMLEMLFYMDRLVIETRAVKDTDRFKEIVEWIKTAGKLSKKDIIERLGWGRGIKWTPYRRALMNHPNIFDVNGSTPYYYYKY
;
A
#
# COMPACT_ATOMS: atom_id res chain seq x y z
N PHE A 1 18.56 -2.84 -4.01
CA PHE A 1 17.56 -3.88 -4.29
C PHE A 1 17.96 -5.23 -3.69
N ILE A 2 19.16 -5.78 -4.00
CA ILE A 2 19.60 -7.10 -3.49
C ILE A 2 19.58 -7.14 -1.95
N GLN A 3 20.15 -6.14 -1.28
CA GLN A 3 20.14 -6.05 0.18
C GLN A 3 18.71 -5.98 0.78
N GLN A 4 17.80 -5.30 0.09
CA GLN A 4 16.40 -5.23 0.51
C GLN A 4 15.73 -6.60 0.41
N ILE A 5 15.92 -7.30 -0.70
CA ILE A 5 15.35 -8.65 -0.89
C ILE A 5 15.94 -9.65 0.10
N THR A 6 17.25 -9.65 0.32
CA THR A 6 17.86 -10.51 1.34
C THR A 6 17.35 -10.21 2.75
N GLY A 7 17.09 -8.94 3.06
CA GLY A 7 16.45 -8.56 4.32
C GLY A 7 15.03 -9.09 4.44
N VAL A 8 14.22 -8.96 3.38
CA VAL A 8 12.83 -9.47 3.35
C VAL A 8 12.78 -10.99 3.56
N LEU A 9 13.73 -11.74 3.00
CA LEU A 9 13.80 -13.20 3.15
C LEU A 9 14.00 -13.70 4.59
N GLU A 10 14.37 -12.81 5.50
CA GLU A 10 14.50 -13.10 6.94
C GLU A 10 13.15 -13.01 7.69
N TYR A 11 12.14 -12.44 7.06
CA TYR A 11 10.79 -12.32 7.64
C TYR A 11 9.88 -13.44 7.14
N GLU A 12 8.78 -13.63 7.81
CA GLU A 12 7.73 -14.60 7.43
C GLU A 12 6.66 -13.98 6.55
N ARG A 13 6.44 -12.69 6.76
CA ARG A 13 5.58 -11.88 5.91
C ARG A 13 6.14 -10.47 5.79
N CYS A 14 5.99 -9.92 4.61
CA CYS A 14 6.23 -8.52 4.30
C CYS A 14 5.01 -8.00 3.54
N TYR A 15 4.34 -7.01 4.10
CA TYR A 15 3.15 -6.44 3.50
C TYR A 15 3.51 -5.36 2.50
N LEU A 16 2.89 -5.43 1.33
CA LEU A 16 2.98 -4.44 0.25
C LEU A 16 1.60 -3.83 0.02
N ASN A 17 1.55 -2.57 -0.38
CA ASN A 17 0.27 -1.88 -0.51
C ASN A 17 -0.63 -2.43 -1.63
N THR A 18 -0.05 -3.07 -2.66
CA THR A 18 -0.78 -3.56 -3.83
C THR A 18 -0.19 -4.86 -4.37
N GLN A 19 -1.00 -5.65 -5.08
CA GLN A 19 -0.53 -6.77 -5.88
C GLN A 19 0.44 -6.29 -6.97
N HIS A 20 0.14 -5.13 -7.60
CA HIS A 20 1.03 -4.49 -8.55
C HIS A 20 2.45 -4.31 -7.99
N GLN A 21 2.60 -3.80 -6.77
CA GLN A 21 3.91 -3.67 -6.13
C GLN A 21 4.60 -5.02 -5.91
N LYS A 22 3.84 -6.04 -5.51
CA LYS A 22 4.35 -7.41 -5.37
C LYS A 22 4.90 -7.91 -6.70
N ASP A 23 4.14 -7.75 -7.77
CA ASP A 23 4.53 -8.20 -9.11
C ASP A 23 5.78 -7.48 -9.62
N LEU A 24 5.88 -6.17 -9.38
CA LEU A 24 7.09 -5.40 -9.70
C LEU A 24 8.33 -5.94 -8.97
N VAL A 25 8.21 -6.22 -7.66
CA VAL A 25 9.30 -6.77 -6.85
C VAL A 25 9.71 -8.15 -7.35
N ILE A 26 8.73 -9.04 -7.58
CA ILE A 26 8.98 -10.40 -8.08
C ILE A 26 9.62 -10.38 -9.47
N ASN A 27 9.09 -9.56 -10.40
CA ASN A 27 9.64 -9.46 -11.75
C ASN A 27 11.08 -8.92 -11.76
N GLN A 28 11.39 -7.98 -10.87
CA GLN A 28 12.77 -7.51 -10.72
C GLN A 28 13.66 -8.57 -10.06
N ALA A 29 13.14 -9.28 -9.06
CA ALA A 29 13.88 -10.33 -8.36
C ALA A 29 14.25 -11.52 -9.30
N LYS A 30 13.36 -11.90 -10.23
CA LYS A 30 13.62 -12.94 -11.24
C LYS A 30 14.88 -12.69 -12.09
N LYS A 31 15.32 -11.45 -12.22
CA LYS A 31 16.53 -11.09 -12.96
C LYS A 31 17.82 -11.42 -12.21
N THR A 32 17.75 -11.71 -10.92
CA THR A 32 18.94 -11.80 -10.05
C THR A 32 18.97 -13.07 -9.19
N PHE A 33 17.80 -13.60 -8.83
CA PHE A 33 17.66 -14.71 -7.88
C PHE A 33 17.15 -15.98 -8.59
N ASN A 34 17.46 -17.14 -8.00
CA ASN A 34 16.99 -18.44 -8.47
C ASN A 34 15.51 -18.69 -8.11
N ASP A 35 14.92 -19.73 -8.72
CA ASP A 35 13.50 -20.06 -8.57
C ASP A 35 13.09 -20.39 -7.12
N ASP A 36 13.95 -21.04 -6.33
CA ASP A 36 13.68 -21.32 -4.92
C ASP A 36 13.50 -20.01 -4.12
N THR A 37 14.33 -19.02 -4.40
CA THR A 37 14.25 -17.68 -3.77
C THR A 37 12.99 -16.95 -4.22
N ILE A 38 12.64 -17.02 -5.50
CA ILE A 38 11.43 -16.39 -6.04
C ILE A 38 10.18 -17.01 -5.42
N THR A 39 10.13 -18.35 -5.32
CA THR A 39 9.03 -19.06 -4.65
C THR A 39 8.88 -18.58 -3.21
N LYS A 40 9.98 -18.53 -2.47
CA LYS A 40 9.97 -18.02 -1.08
C LYS A 40 9.51 -16.57 -0.98
N LEU A 41 9.93 -15.70 -1.90
CA LEU A 41 9.48 -14.30 -1.94
C LEU A 41 7.97 -14.21 -2.21
N ASN A 42 7.43 -15.01 -3.13
CA ASN A 42 6.00 -15.06 -3.40
C ASN A 42 5.17 -15.42 -2.16
N ASP A 43 5.67 -16.33 -1.32
CA ASP A 43 5.01 -16.74 -0.08
C ASP A 43 5.08 -15.67 1.02
N ILE A 44 6.20 -14.91 1.07
CA ILE A 44 6.45 -13.89 2.08
C ILE A 44 5.73 -12.58 1.76
N LEU A 45 5.73 -12.16 0.49
CA LEU A 45 5.15 -10.90 0.05
C LEU A 45 3.63 -11.01 -0.02
N VAL A 46 2.93 -10.24 0.80
CA VAL A 46 1.47 -10.26 0.91
C VAL A 46 0.93 -8.88 0.54
N PRO A 47 0.10 -8.76 -0.50
CA PRO A 47 -0.62 -7.53 -0.77
C PRO A 47 -1.58 -7.22 0.37
N GLN A 48 -1.54 -6.00 0.86
CA GLN A 48 -2.38 -5.51 1.92
C GLN A 48 -2.68 -4.03 1.67
N HIS A 49 -3.85 -3.74 1.13
CA HIS A 49 -4.24 -2.38 0.82
C HIS A 49 -4.21 -1.50 2.07
N LEU A 50 -3.80 -0.24 1.91
CA LEU A 50 -3.91 0.73 2.97
C LEU A 50 -5.39 1.04 3.22
N GLY A 51 -5.81 0.86 4.46
CA GLY A 51 -7.15 1.21 4.88
C GLY A 51 -7.26 2.69 5.28
N VAL A 52 -8.50 3.13 5.42
CA VAL A 52 -8.88 4.41 6.02
C VAL A 52 -9.64 4.16 7.32
N ASP A 53 -9.64 5.14 8.23
CA ASP A 53 -10.44 5.06 9.45
C ASP A 53 -11.92 5.29 9.06
N GLU A 54 -12.80 4.39 9.49
CA GLU A 54 -14.22 4.45 9.18
C GLU A 54 -14.85 5.79 9.59
N LYS A 55 -14.41 6.38 10.70
CA LYS A 55 -14.87 7.69 11.16
C LYS A 55 -14.48 8.87 10.28
N ASP A 56 -13.45 8.70 9.42
CA ASP A 56 -12.98 9.73 8.48
C ASP A 56 -13.74 9.66 7.14
N ILE A 57 -14.57 8.62 6.93
CA ILE A 57 -15.43 8.50 5.74
C ILE A 57 -16.70 9.32 5.98
N VAL A 58 -17.02 10.21 5.06
CA VAL A 58 -18.26 11.00 5.15
C VAL A 58 -19.51 10.12 5.05
N ASP A 59 -20.58 10.50 5.73
CA ASP A 59 -21.84 9.75 5.71
C ASP A 59 -22.58 9.91 4.38
N GLU A 60 -22.55 11.10 3.79
CA GLU A 60 -23.25 11.46 2.57
C GLU A 60 -22.36 12.25 1.63
N ILE A 61 -22.63 12.13 0.31
CA ILE A 61 -21.96 12.95 -0.70
C ILE A 61 -22.57 14.38 -0.73
N ASN A 62 -21.75 15.35 -1.12
CA ASN A 62 -22.26 16.65 -1.49
C ASN A 62 -22.86 16.57 -2.92
N GLU A 63 -24.16 16.64 -3.06
CA GLU A 63 -24.86 16.54 -4.35
C GLU A 63 -24.67 17.75 -5.27
N THR A 64 -24.32 18.90 -4.70
CA THR A 64 -24.16 20.15 -5.43
C THR A 64 -22.82 20.85 -5.11
N PRO A 65 -21.69 20.17 -5.29
CA PRO A 65 -20.40 20.80 -5.07
C PRO A 65 -20.10 21.85 -6.15
N GLU A 66 -19.15 22.75 -5.85
CA GLU A 66 -18.66 23.66 -6.89
C GLU A 66 -17.92 22.86 -7.97
N LYS A 67 -17.98 23.31 -9.24
CA LYS A 67 -17.21 22.71 -10.35
C LYS A 67 -15.69 22.89 -10.15
N ILE A 68 -15.15 22.24 -9.15
CA ILE A 68 -13.73 22.24 -8.81
C ILE A 68 -13.13 20.87 -9.14
N ILE A 69 -12.20 20.84 -10.08
CA ILE A 69 -11.36 19.68 -10.34
C ILE A 69 -10.22 19.70 -9.32
N VAL A 70 -10.03 18.62 -8.54
CA VAL A 70 -8.94 18.57 -7.56
C VAL A 70 -7.77 17.72 -8.05
N PHE A 71 -6.56 18.30 -7.96
CA PHE A 71 -5.30 17.59 -8.09
C PHE A 71 -4.57 17.65 -6.74
N ASN A 72 -4.88 16.73 -5.84
CA ASN A 72 -4.32 16.69 -4.50
C ASN A 72 -3.03 15.86 -4.37
N HIS A 73 -2.38 15.62 -5.49
CA HIS A 73 -1.04 15.03 -5.58
C HIS A 73 0.04 16.12 -5.52
N ARG A 74 1.30 15.70 -5.28
CA ARG A 74 2.43 16.61 -5.42
C ARG A 74 2.55 17.07 -6.88
N PRO A 75 2.71 18.38 -7.11
CA PRO A 75 2.81 18.92 -8.47
C PRO A 75 4.24 18.75 -9.03
N ASP A 76 4.69 17.52 -9.18
CA ASP A 76 6.03 17.15 -9.66
C ASP A 76 5.99 16.24 -10.90
N THR A 77 7.18 16.00 -11.48
CA THR A 77 7.30 15.26 -12.74
C THR A 77 6.88 13.81 -12.64
N TYR A 78 7.09 13.16 -11.50
CA TYR A 78 6.73 11.73 -11.37
C TYR A 78 5.22 11.51 -11.20
N LYS A 79 4.46 12.58 -10.87
CA LYS A 79 2.99 12.64 -10.82
C LYS A 79 2.39 13.25 -12.09
N HIS A 80 3.17 13.41 -13.13
CA HIS A 80 2.73 13.92 -14.43
C HIS A 80 1.87 15.20 -14.33
N PHE A 81 2.28 16.13 -13.45
CA PHE A 81 1.53 17.36 -13.21
C PHE A 81 1.45 18.26 -14.45
N LYS A 82 2.49 18.24 -15.31
CA LYS A 82 2.48 19.02 -16.56
C LYS A 82 1.43 18.53 -17.54
N GLU A 83 1.25 17.24 -17.64
CA GLU A 83 0.26 16.58 -18.49
C GLU A 83 -1.15 16.90 -17.98
N PHE A 84 -1.39 16.82 -16.67
CA PHE A 84 -2.63 17.29 -16.08
C PHE A 84 -2.94 18.75 -16.40
N VAL A 85 -1.92 19.64 -16.32
CA VAL A 85 -2.08 21.07 -16.67
C VAL A 85 -2.43 21.23 -18.14
N ALA A 86 -1.83 20.45 -19.05
CA ALA A 86 -2.14 20.50 -20.48
C ALA A 86 -3.61 20.12 -20.76
N VAL A 87 -4.11 19.04 -20.13
CA VAL A 87 -5.53 18.65 -20.21
C VAL A 87 -6.45 19.78 -19.71
N CYS A 88 -6.11 20.41 -18.58
CA CYS A 88 -6.91 21.52 -18.03
C CYS A 88 -6.81 22.81 -18.88
N ASP A 89 -5.67 23.08 -19.51
CA ASP A 89 -5.52 24.21 -20.44
C ASP A 89 -6.44 24.02 -21.65
N GLU A 90 -6.49 22.84 -22.24
CA GLU A 90 -7.38 22.50 -23.35
C GLU A 90 -8.85 22.57 -22.91
N LEU A 91 -9.18 22.00 -21.75
CA LEU A 91 -10.53 22.09 -21.19
C LEU A 91 -10.97 23.55 -20.98
N TYR A 92 -10.04 24.43 -20.54
CA TYR A 92 -10.33 25.84 -20.29
C TYR A 92 -10.56 26.67 -21.57
N GLU A 93 -10.00 26.24 -22.68
CA GLU A 93 -10.31 26.83 -24.01
C GLU A 93 -11.73 26.47 -24.46
N MET A 94 -12.24 25.28 -24.08
CA MET A 94 -13.59 24.83 -24.44
C MET A 94 -14.66 25.40 -23.51
N ARG A 95 -14.36 25.54 -22.20
CA ARG A 95 -15.31 25.97 -21.17
C ARG A 95 -14.58 26.67 -20.02
N GLN A 96 -15.23 27.65 -19.38
CA GLN A 96 -14.63 28.45 -18.32
C GLN A 96 -15.44 28.44 -17.01
N ASP A 97 -16.33 27.44 -16.86
CA ASP A 97 -17.24 27.30 -15.72
C ASP A 97 -16.71 26.38 -14.61
N PHE A 98 -15.40 26.16 -14.58
CA PHE A 98 -14.74 25.34 -13.57
C PHE A 98 -13.50 26.02 -12.98
N LYS A 99 -13.03 25.50 -11.86
CA LYS A 99 -11.74 25.80 -11.23
C LYS A 99 -10.92 24.53 -11.04
N VAL A 100 -9.62 24.69 -10.86
CA VAL A 100 -8.71 23.58 -10.50
C VAL A 100 -8.09 23.90 -9.16
N TRP A 101 -8.28 23.01 -8.19
CA TRP A 101 -7.65 23.15 -6.88
C TRP A 101 -6.43 22.24 -6.76
N VAL A 102 -5.26 22.85 -6.48
CA VAL A 102 -3.99 22.15 -6.27
C VAL A 102 -3.43 22.55 -4.91
N PRO A 103 -3.80 21.86 -3.81
CA PRO A 103 -3.47 22.27 -2.45
C PRO A 103 -1.97 22.32 -2.15
N LEU A 104 -1.15 21.56 -2.87
CA LEU A 104 0.30 21.50 -2.67
C LEU A 104 1.10 22.42 -3.62
N LEU A 105 0.42 23.15 -4.50
CA LEU A 105 1.08 24.11 -5.37
C LEU A 105 1.36 25.42 -4.60
N PRO A 106 2.61 25.93 -4.59
CA PRO A 106 2.93 27.16 -3.84
C PRO A 106 2.18 28.40 -4.36
N ASN A 107 2.05 28.51 -5.68
CA ASN A 107 1.39 29.62 -6.35
C ASN A 107 0.64 29.13 -7.58
N PRO A 108 -0.56 29.67 -7.88
CA PRO A 108 -1.29 29.33 -9.09
C PRO A 108 -0.50 29.74 -10.34
N THR A 109 -0.48 28.87 -11.33
CA THR A 109 0.20 29.14 -12.62
C THR A 109 -0.77 29.40 -13.77
N ARG A 110 -2.07 29.29 -13.50
CA ARG A 110 -3.16 29.50 -14.46
C ARG A 110 -4.30 30.30 -13.82
N LYS A 111 -5.11 30.98 -14.63
CA LYS A 111 -6.26 31.78 -14.17
C LYS A 111 -7.34 30.94 -13.48
N TYR A 112 -7.51 29.69 -13.91
CA TYR A 112 -8.49 28.76 -13.36
C TYR A 112 -7.96 28.03 -12.12
N MET A 113 -6.66 28.14 -11.80
CA MET A 113 -6.08 27.45 -10.66
C MET A 113 -6.27 28.25 -9.36
N VAL A 114 -6.59 27.51 -8.32
CA VAL A 114 -6.62 28.00 -6.95
C VAL A 114 -5.71 27.12 -6.08
N THR A 115 -5.09 27.74 -5.11
CA THR A 115 -4.27 27.05 -4.12
C THR A 115 -4.58 27.62 -2.75
N THR A 116 -4.67 26.77 -1.77
CA THR A 116 -5.00 27.16 -0.41
C THR A 116 -4.27 26.23 0.56
N LYS A 117 -3.97 26.71 1.76
CA LYS A 117 -3.24 25.95 2.78
C LYS A 117 -4.04 25.91 4.06
N GLY A 118 -4.07 24.75 4.68
CA GLY A 118 -4.72 24.54 5.96
C GLY A 118 -4.21 23.25 6.66
N ASN A 119 -4.79 22.94 7.80
CA ASN A 119 -4.56 21.66 8.49
C ASN A 119 -5.35 20.52 7.82
N LYS A 120 -5.21 19.30 8.34
CA LYS A 120 -5.88 18.11 7.78
C LYS A 120 -7.41 18.24 7.80
N GLU A 121 -7.99 18.73 8.87
CA GLU A 121 -9.45 18.92 8.98
C GLU A 121 -9.98 19.91 7.94
N TRP A 122 -9.29 21.03 7.79
CA TRP A 122 -9.62 22.00 6.76
C TRP A 122 -9.49 21.41 5.35
N TYR A 123 -8.42 20.65 5.08
CA TYR A 123 -8.19 19.95 3.80
C TYR A 123 -9.35 19.04 3.43
N TYR A 124 -9.87 18.25 4.39
CA TYR A 124 -11.00 17.37 4.15
C TYR A 124 -12.29 18.16 3.86
N LYS A 125 -12.53 19.26 4.56
CA LYS A 125 -13.67 20.16 4.29
C LYS A 125 -13.60 20.78 2.89
N GLU A 126 -12.40 21.10 2.41
CA GLU A 126 -12.22 21.60 1.04
C GLU A 126 -12.39 20.51 -0.01
N LEU A 127 -11.96 19.25 0.28
CA LEU A 127 -12.24 18.13 -0.61
C LEU A 127 -13.74 17.93 -0.82
N GLN A 128 -14.55 18.01 0.23
CA GLN A 128 -16.00 17.86 0.13
C GLN A 128 -16.69 18.89 -0.78
N LYS A 129 -16.03 19.99 -1.13
CA LYS A 129 -16.51 20.99 -2.09
C LYS A 129 -16.13 20.68 -3.52
N CYS A 130 -15.21 19.74 -3.74
CA CYS A 130 -14.70 19.41 -5.06
C CYS A 130 -15.69 18.56 -5.85
N TYR A 131 -15.70 18.77 -7.17
CA TYR A 131 -16.62 18.12 -8.08
C TYR A 131 -16.10 16.76 -8.54
N VAL A 132 -14.84 16.71 -8.99
CA VAL A 132 -14.15 15.51 -9.45
C VAL A 132 -12.66 15.60 -9.14
N GLY A 133 -12.04 14.46 -8.84
CA GLY A 133 -10.61 14.34 -8.63
C GLY A 133 -9.90 13.80 -9.86
N PHE A 134 -8.63 14.14 -10.00
CA PHE A 134 -7.77 13.66 -11.07
C PHE A 134 -6.60 12.86 -10.47
N SER A 135 -6.52 11.58 -10.80
CA SER A 135 -5.43 10.68 -10.40
C SER A 135 -4.53 10.37 -11.60
N PRO A 136 -3.36 11.03 -11.68
CA PRO A 136 -2.51 10.95 -12.85
C PRO A 136 -1.75 9.62 -12.91
N LYS A 137 -1.17 9.33 -14.08
CA LYS A 137 -0.09 8.34 -14.19
C LYS A 137 0.98 8.59 -13.13
N GLN A 138 1.55 7.54 -12.58
CA GLN A 138 2.67 7.63 -11.64
C GLN A 138 3.84 6.82 -12.17
N SER A 139 5.01 7.45 -12.34
CA SER A 139 6.21 6.75 -12.82
C SER A 139 6.65 5.60 -11.91
N TYR A 140 6.29 5.68 -10.64
CA TYR A 140 6.54 4.66 -9.62
C TYR A 140 5.22 4.32 -8.95
N GLY A 141 4.33 3.66 -9.70
CA GLY A 141 2.98 3.32 -9.27
C GLY A 141 2.95 2.48 -8.00
N GLY A 142 1.93 2.73 -7.21
CA GLY A 142 1.67 2.04 -5.95
C GLY A 142 0.32 2.50 -5.40
N TRP A 143 0.18 2.60 -4.10
CA TRP A 143 -1.03 3.10 -3.48
C TRP A 143 -1.14 4.63 -3.58
N SER A 144 -2.34 5.16 -3.85
CA SER A 144 -2.60 6.59 -3.90
C SER A 144 -3.44 7.07 -2.70
N VAL A 145 -2.76 7.56 -1.68
CA VAL A 145 -3.42 8.16 -0.50
C VAL A 145 -4.24 9.39 -0.90
N SER A 146 -3.77 10.20 -1.85
CA SER A 146 -4.49 11.37 -2.33
C SER A 146 -5.87 11.00 -2.93
N THR A 147 -5.92 9.92 -3.71
CA THR A 147 -7.18 9.44 -4.29
C THR A 147 -8.11 8.90 -3.20
N THR A 148 -7.60 8.10 -2.25
CA THR A 148 -8.42 7.61 -1.13
C THR A 148 -8.92 8.75 -0.23
N ASP A 149 -8.10 9.79 0.01
CA ASP A 149 -8.52 10.98 0.75
C ASP A 149 -9.73 11.67 0.08
N GLY A 150 -9.71 11.79 -1.25
CA GLY A 150 -10.84 12.37 -1.98
C GLY A 150 -12.07 11.48 -1.95
N MET A 151 -11.92 10.18 -2.27
CA MET A 151 -13.04 9.23 -2.30
C MET A 151 -13.74 9.12 -0.94
N MET A 152 -13.01 9.06 0.18
CA MET A 152 -13.63 9.01 1.50
C MET A 152 -14.34 10.32 1.89
N ASN A 153 -14.06 11.42 1.17
CA ASN A 153 -14.75 12.71 1.31
C ASN A 153 -15.85 12.91 0.23
N GLY A 154 -16.27 11.85 -0.47
CA GLY A 154 -17.37 11.87 -1.42
C GLY A 154 -17.04 12.49 -2.78
N VAL A 155 -15.75 12.54 -3.14
CA VAL A 155 -15.29 13.03 -4.44
C VAL A 155 -15.02 11.83 -5.37
N PRO A 156 -15.67 11.71 -6.52
CA PRO A 156 -15.34 10.72 -7.53
C PRO A 156 -14.02 11.08 -8.22
N TYR A 157 -13.30 10.10 -8.74
CA TYR A 157 -12.01 10.32 -9.40
C TYR A 157 -11.99 9.69 -10.79
N ILE A 158 -11.49 10.45 -11.76
CA ILE A 158 -10.94 9.83 -12.96
C ILE A 158 -9.48 9.44 -12.70
N MET A 159 -9.11 8.22 -13.08
CA MET A 159 -7.82 7.63 -12.75
C MET A 159 -7.11 7.17 -14.02
N TYR A 160 -5.79 7.34 -14.06
CA TYR A 160 -5.01 6.75 -15.15
C TYR A 160 -5.17 5.22 -15.16
N ASP A 161 -5.36 4.63 -16.35
CA ASP A 161 -5.53 3.18 -16.49
C ASP A 161 -4.24 2.43 -16.17
N ASP A 162 -4.09 2.07 -14.89
CA ASP A 162 -2.99 1.26 -14.40
C ASP A 162 -3.47 0.34 -13.28
N THR A 163 -2.88 -0.85 -13.20
CA THR A 163 -3.31 -1.94 -12.30
C THR A 163 -3.46 -1.51 -10.84
N TYR A 164 -2.60 -0.64 -10.32
CA TYR A 164 -2.70 -0.19 -8.92
C TYR A 164 -3.89 0.74 -8.66
N TYR A 165 -4.43 1.43 -9.67
CA TYR A 165 -5.67 2.19 -9.51
C TYR A 165 -6.90 1.28 -9.57
N HIS A 166 -6.89 0.22 -10.39
CA HIS A 166 -7.94 -0.81 -10.36
C HIS A 166 -8.00 -1.52 -9.00
N GLU A 167 -6.86 -1.77 -8.36
CA GLU A 167 -6.83 -2.30 -7.00
C GLU A 167 -7.38 -1.31 -5.96
N LEU A 168 -7.24 -0.01 -6.21
CA LEU A 168 -7.74 1.04 -5.32
C LEU A 168 -9.25 1.22 -5.46
N ASN A 169 -9.78 1.20 -6.67
CA ASN A 169 -11.20 1.26 -6.99
C ASN A 169 -11.49 0.64 -8.37
N GLU A 170 -11.91 -0.62 -8.40
CA GLU A 170 -12.19 -1.33 -9.66
C GLU A 170 -13.40 -0.79 -10.42
N MET A 171 -14.29 -0.03 -9.75
CA MET A 171 -15.51 0.54 -10.33
C MET A 171 -15.33 2.00 -10.78
N GLY A 172 -14.13 2.56 -10.70
CA GLY A 172 -13.88 3.95 -11.07
C GLY A 172 -13.73 4.16 -12.57
N ASP A 173 -13.70 5.42 -12.99
CA ASP A 173 -13.47 5.81 -14.38
C ASP A 173 -11.97 5.91 -14.67
N PHE A 174 -11.58 5.27 -15.78
CA PHE A 174 -10.18 5.19 -16.17
C PHE A 174 -9.92 5.88 -17.51
N PHE A 175 -8.77 6.55 -17.63
CA PHE A 175 -8.31 7.17 -18.86
C PHE A 175 -6.90 6.66 -19.22
N GLU A 176 -6.65 6.49 -20.51
CA GLU A 176 -5.36 6.00 -21.05
C GLU A 176 -4.47 7.15 -21.55
N ASP A 177 -5.09 8.26 -21.97
CA ASP A 177 -4.41 9.41 -22.58
C ASP A 177 -5.11 10.74 -22.23
N ASP A 178 -4.51 11.84 -22.68
CA ASP A 178 -5.02 13.19 -22.41
C ASP A 178 -6.39 13.42 -23.04
N TYR A 179 -6.69 12.81 -24.19
CA TYR A 179 -7.97 12.93 -24.87
C TYR A 179 -9.10 12.26 -24.09
N THR A 180 -8.89 11.04 -23.65
CA THR A 180 -9.87 10.31 -22.82
C THR A 180 -10.06 10.97 -21.45
N ALA A 181 -8.99 11.52 -20.87
CA ALA A 181 -9.08 12.32 -19.64
C ALA A 181 -9.95 13.58 -19.84
N LEU A 182 -9.74 14.30 -20.96
CA LEU A 182 -10.52 15.48 -21.30
C LEU A 182 -12.01 15.15 -21.48
N GLN A 183 -12.32 14.04 -22.17
CA GLN A 183 -13.69 13.60 -22.37
C GLN A 183 -14.37 13.24 -21.04
N LEU A 184 -13.71 12.49 -20.16
CA LEU A 184 -14.25 12.13 -18.85
C LEU A 184 -14.50 13.39 -18.00
N LEU A 185 -13.55 14.33 -17.95
CA LEU A 185 -13.75 15.60 -17.22
C LEU A 185 -14.95 16.37 -17.74
N ASN A 186 -15.13 16.46 -19.07
CA ASN A 186 -16.31 17.08 -19.65
C ASN A 186 -17.61 16.36 -19.25
N THR A 187 -17.64 15.04 -19.31
CA THR A 187 -18.80 14.24 -18.90
C THR A 187 -19.18 14.55 -17.45
N TYR A 188 -18.21 14.51 -16.54
CA TYR A 188 -18.45 14.87 -15.13
C TYR A 188 -19.00 16.28 -14.96
N LEU A 189 -18.43 17.26 -15.65
CA LEU A 189 -18.82 18.67 -15.52
C LEU A 189 -20.19 18.97 -16.16
N ASP A 190 -20.65 18.16 -17.12
CA ASP A 190 -21.92 18.35 -17.84
C ASP A 190 -23.05 17.51 -17.25
N ASP A 191 -22.76 16.40 -16.58
CA ASP A 191 -23.75 15.47 -16.05
C ASP A 191 -23.63 15.35 -14.51
N PRO A 192 -24.40 16.15 -13.74
CA PRO A 192 -24.42 16.06 -12.28
C PRO A 192 -24.95 14.73 -11.74
N GLU A 193 -25.88 14.08 -12.47
CA GLU A 193 -26.45 12.79 -12.03
C GLU A 193 -25.40 11.70 -12.13
N TYR A 194 -24.70 11.64 -13.26
CA TYR A 194 -23.56 10.74 -13.43
C TYR A 194 -22.49 10.96 -12.37
N ARG A 195 -22.09 12.23 -12.12
CA ARG A 195 -21.14 12.59 -11.07
C ARG A 195 -21.55 12.05 -9.70
N ASN A 196 -22.83 12.23 -9.34
CA ASN A 196 -23.33 11.80 -8.03
C ASN A 196 -23.41 10.28 -7.92
N GLU A 197 -23.74 9.58 -8.99
CA GLU A 197 -23.72 8.13 -9.05
C GLU A 197 -22.28 7.59 -8.81
N GLU A 198 -21.30 8.14 -9.52
CA GLU A 198 -19.90 7.72 -9.37
C GLU A 198 -19.32 8.08 -7.98
N ALA A 199 -19.70 9.21 -7.41
CA ALA A 199 -19.33 9.58 -6.04
C ALA A 199 -19.91 8.59 -5.01
N SER A 200 -21.16 8.17 -5.18
CA SER A 200 -21.79 7.18 -4.30
C SER A 200 -21.12 5.81 -4.43
N LYS A 201 -20.82 5.35 -5.64
CA LYS A 201 -20.09 4.10 -5.88
C LYS A 201 -18.71 4.12 -5.22
N ALA A 202 -17.97 5.23 -5.36
CA ALA A 202 -16.66 5.39 -4.73
C ALA A 202 -16.75 5.35 -3.20
N LEU A 203 -17.75 6.00 -2.62
CA LEU A 203 -17.96 6.02 -1.18
C LEU A 203 -18.34 4.64 -0.63
N ASP A 204 -19.21 3.91 -1.33
CA ASP A 204 -19.58 2.54 -0.98
C ASP A 204 -18.38 1.59 -1.10
N TRP A 205 -17.54 1.77 -2.11
CA TRP A 205 -16.28 1.02 -2.22
C TRP A 205 -15.37 1.26 -1.02
N MET A 206 -15.20 2.54 -0.61
CA MET A 206 -14.39 2.89 0.56
C MET A 206 -14.90 2.18 1.83
N ARG A 207 -16.21 2.21 2.07
CA ARG A 207 -16.82 1.58 3.25
C ARG A 207 -16.70 0.06 3.25
N ASN A 208 -16.87 -0.57 2.09
CA ASN A 208 -16.95 -2.03 2.00
C ASN A 208 -15.59 -2.71 1.78
N LYS A 209 -14.59 -2.01 1.27
CA LYS A 209 -13.31 -2.61 0.84
C LYS A 209 -12.08 -2.03 1.53
N LEU A 210 -12.15 -0.78 1.99
CA LEU A 210 -10.95 -0.06 2.43
C LEU A 210 -11.01 0.41 3.90
N VAL A 211 -11.89 -0.13 4.72
CA VAL A 211 -11.90 0.18 6.15
C VAL A 211 -10.69 -0.46 6.84
N TYR A 212 -9.90 0.35 7.53
CA TYR A 212 -8.65 -0.05 8.19
C TYR A 212 -8.84 -1.19 9.20
N LYS A 213 -9.95 -1.18 9.94
CA LYS A 213 -10.28 -2.19 10.96
C LYS A 213 -10.25 -3.61 10.39
N ASP A 214 -10.87 -3.82 9.23
CA ASP A 214 -10.95 -5.14 8.62
C ASP A 214 -9.58 -5.62 8.13
N LYS A 215 -8.80 -4.68 7.56
CA LYS A 215 -7.43 -4.97 7.12
C LYS A 215 -6.50 -5.32 8.28
N MET A 216 -6.66 -4.66 9.43
CA MET A 216 -5.88 -4.97 10.65
C MET A 216 -6.27 -6.31 11.26
N LEU A 217 -7.54 -6.71 11.21
CA LEU A 217 -7.98 -7.99 11.76
C LEU A 217 -7.27 -9.17 11.07
N GLU A 218 -7.12 -9.15 9.75
CA GLU A 218 -6.38 -10.17 9.01
C GLU A 218 -4.92 -10.29 9.50
N MET A 219 -4.26 -9.15 9.74
CA MET A 219 -2.90 -9.12 10.26
C MET A 219 -2.84 -9.67 11.69
N LEU A 220 -3.78 -9.29 12.56
CA LEU A 220 -3.85 -9.76 13.95
C LEU A 220 -4.09 -11.27 14.03
N PHE A 221 -5.01 -11.82 13.25
CA PHE A 221 -5.23 -13.27 13.18
C PHE A 221 -3.97 -14.02 12.76
N TYR A 222 -3.23 -13.49 11.80
CA TYR A 222 -1.95 -14.08 11.44
C TYR A 222 -0.93 -14.03 12.59
N MET A 223 -0.81 -12.89 13.25
CA MET A 223 0.09 -12.73 14.40
C MET A 223 -0.26 -13.67 15.55
N ASP A 224 -1.53 -13.82 15.90
CA ASP A 224 -2.00 -14.74 16.93
C ASP A 224 -1.64 -16.19 16.60
N ARG A 225 -1.85 -16.60 15.35
CA ARG A 225 -1.44 -17.92 14.90
C ARG A 225 0.06 -18.15 15.07
N LEU A 226 0.89 -17.16 14.75
CA LEU A 226 2.33 -17.23 14.94
C LEU A 226 2.73 -17.36 16.41
N VAL A 227 2.02 -16.66 17.31
CA VAL A 227 2.25 -16.76 18.77
C VAL A 227 1.89 -18.16 19.27
N ILE A 228 0.75 -18.72 18.83
CA ILE A 228 0.32 -20.07 19.19
C ILE A 228 1.34 -21.12 18.69
N GLU A 229 1.74 -21.05 17.42
CA GLU A 229 2.76 -21.97 16.86
C GLU A 229 4.09 -21.86 17.61
N THR A 230 4.51 -20.66 17.97
CA THR A 230 5.76 -20.43 18.74
C THR A 230 5.65 -21.00 20.16
N ARG A 231 4.52 -20.86 20.84
CA ARG A 231 4.29 -21.46 22.16
C ARG A 231 4.33 -22.98 22.10
N ALA A 232 3.61 -23.56 21.14
CA ALA A 232 3.59 -25.00 20.94
C ALA A 232 5.00 -25.59 20.72
N VAL A 233 5.88 -24.87 20.00
CA VAL A 233 7.28 -25.28 19.80
C VAL A 233 8.09 -25.22 21.08
N LYS A 234 7.92 -24.19 21.92
CA LYS A 234 8.68 -24.06 23.20
C LYS A 234 8.48 -25.23 24.15
N ASP A 235 7.34 -25.88 24.08
CA ASP A 235 7.00 -27.01 24.93
C ASP A 235 7.53 -28.35 24.41
N THR A 236 8.12 -28.37 23.20
CA THR A 236 8.64 -29.60 22.60
C THR A 236 10.00 -29.99 23.18
N ASP A 237 10.24 -31.29 23.29
CA ASP A 237 11.55 -31.81 23.73
C ASP A 237 12.67 -31.39 22.75
N ARG A 238 12.38 -31.33 21.46
CA ARG A 238 13.31 -30.82 20.43
C ARG A 238 13.76 -29.39 20.68
N PHE A 239 12.86 -28.51 21.10
CA PHE A 239 13.25 -27.16 21.44
C PHE A 239 14.17 -27.12 22.66
N LYS A 240 13.87 -27.90 23.67
CA LYS A 240 14.71 -28.03 24.87
C LYS A 240 16.09 -28.58 24.53
N GLU A 241 16.19 -29.58 23.64
CA GLU A 241 17.46 -30.09 23.13
C GLU A 241 18.27 -29.01 22.43
N ILE A 242 17.65 -28.21 21.54
CA ILE A 242 18.32 -27.11 20.84
C ILE A 242 18.89 -26.10 21.85
N VAL A 243 18.12 -25.71 22.84
CA VAL A 243 18.57 -24.79 23.91
C VAL A 243 19.76 -25.34 24.65
N GLU A 244 19.74 -26.61 25.07
CA GLU A 244 20.84 -27.25 25.76
C GLU A 244 22.10 -27.38 24.88
N TRP A 245 21.94 -27.66 23.57
CA TRP A 245 23.06 -27.66 22.63
C TRP A 245 23.73 -26.30 22.50
N ILE A 246 22.91 -25.21 22.38
CA ILE A 246 23.44 -23.84 22.31
C ILE A 246 24.16 -23.49 23.62
N LYS A 247 23.59 -23.85 24.76
CA LYS A 247 24.14 -23.63 26.08
C LYS A 247 25.48 -24.35 26.27
N THR A 248 25.55 -25.65 25.89
CA THR A 248 26.74 -26.47 26.02
C THR A 248 27.85 -26.06 25.08
N ALA A 249 27.50 -25.72 23.82
CA ALA A 249 28.46 -25.31 22.82
C ALA A 249 28.86 -23.82 22.94
N GLY A 250 28.12 -23.05 23.72
CA GLY A 250 28.27 -21.60 23.83
C GLY A 250 27.79 -20.84 22.59
N LYS A 251 27.86 -21.47 21.41
CA LYS A 251 27.46 -20.87 20.11
C LYS A 251 27.16 -21.96 19.09
N LEU A 252 26.01 -21.88 18.40
CA LEU A 252 25.66 -22.77 17.29
C LEU A 252 25.05 -22.00 16.12
N SER A 253 25.39 -22.40 14.88
CA SER A 253 24.73 -21.87 13.70
C SER A 253 23.40 -22.58 13.41
N LYS A 254 22.51 -21.94 12.64
CA LYS A 254 21.30 -22.59 12.11
C LYS A 254 21.63 -23.91 11.39
N LYS A 255 22.73 -23.93 10.62
CA LYS A 255 23.18 -25.10 9.87
C LYS A 255 23.52 -26.26 10.82
N ASP A 256 24.30 -25.99 11.87
CA ASP A 256 24.69 -27.01 12.85
C ASP A 256 23.48 -27.59 13.57
N ILE A 257 22.48 -26.77 13.90
CA ILE A 257 21.24 -27.21 14.55
C ILE A 257 20.44 -28.12 13.61
N ILE A 258 20.29 -27.71 12.34
CA ILE A 258 19.54 -28.49 11.33
C ILE A 258 20.21 -29.84 11.08
N GLU A 259 21.55 -29.88 10.97
CA GLU A 259 22.32 -31.10 10.79
C GLU A 259 22.16 -32.06 11.97
N ARG A 260 22.28 -31.56 13.21
CA ARG A 260 22.11 -32.37 14.44
C ARG A 260 20.73 -32.97 14.58
N LEU A 261 19.69 -32.24 14.12
CA LEU A 261 18.30 -32.71 14.15
C LEU A 261 17.98 -33.69 13.02
N GLY A 262 18.89 -33.89 12.05
CA GLY A 262 18.62 -34.70 10.86
C GLY A 262 17.49 -34.14 10.00
N TRP A 263 17.26 -32.85 10.06
CA TRP A 263 16.14 -32.22 9.35
C TRP A 263 16.44 -32.07 7.86
N GLY A 264 15.61 -32.72 7.05
CA GLY A 264 15.60 -32.56 5.60
C GLY A 264 14.80 -31.32 5.13
N ARG A 265 14.75 -31.14 3.81
CA ARG A 265 13.90 -30.12 3.18
C ARG A 265 12.44 -30.35 3.58
N GLY A 266 11.76 -29.33 4.12
CA GLY A 266 10.35 -29.36 4.46
C GLY A 266 9.99 -29.16 5.92
N ILE A 267 10.95 -29.17 6.84
CA ILE A 267 10.67 -28.84 8.25
C ILE A 267 10.62 -27.33 8.42
N LYS A 268 9.53 -26.85 9.02
CA LYS A 268 9.35 -25.43 9.31
C LYS A 268 10.31 -24.98 10.43
N TRP A 269 11.46 -24.43 10.06
CA TRP A 269 12.44 -23.86 11.00
C TRP A 269 11.91 -22.59 11.71
N THR A 270 11.06 -21.84 11.06
CA THR A 270 10.64 -20.51 11.49
C THR A 270 10.04 -20.44 12.89
N PRO A 271 9.14 -21.36 13.33
CA PRO A 271 8.66 -21.37 14.71
C PRO A 271 9.77 -21.59 15.75
N TYR A 272 10.74 -22.45 15.45
CA TYR A 272 11.89 -22.70 16.33
C TYR A 272 12.81 -21.49 16.42
N ARG A 273 13.09 -20.81 15.29
CA ARG A 273 13.86 -19.56 15.29
C ARG A 273 13.19 -18.51 16.17
N ARG A 274 11.87 -18.29 16.04
CA ARG A 274 11.14 -17.35 16.90
C ARG A 274 11.21 -17.73 18.38
N ALA A 275 11.04 -19.00 18.68
CA ALA A 275 11.13 -19.50 20.04
C ALA A 275 12.51 -19.23 20.63
N LEU A 276 13.61 -19.42 19.85
CA LEU A 276 14.97 -19.12 20.25
C LEU A 276 15.20 -17.62 20.45
N MET A 277 14.73 -16.77 19.52
CA MET A 277 14.85 -15.31 19.64
C MET A 277 14.08 -14.72 20.83
N ASN A 278 13.02 -15.40 21.26
CA ASN A 278 12.22 -15.03 22.44
C ASN A 278 12.67 -15.77 23.72
N HIS A 279 13.79 -16.48 23.69
CA HIS A 279 14.34 -17.14 24.88
C HIS A 279 15.17 -16.12 25.69
N PRO A 280 15.01 -16.03 27.02
CA PRO A 280 15.64 -14.96 27.81
C PRO A 280 17.17 -14.97 27.77
N ASN A 281 17.77 -16.13 27.52
CA ASN A 281 19.24 -16.31 27.57
C ASN A 281 19.85 -16.63 26.19
N ILE A 282 19.08 -16.57 25.08
CA ILE A 282 19.61 -16.81 23.73
C ILE A 282 19.59 -15.52 22.95
N PHE A 283 20.70 -15.21 22.29
CA PHE A 283 20.87 -14.04 21.46
C PHE A 283 21.25 -14.45 20.05
N ASP A 284 20.66 -13.78 19.07
CA ASP A 284 20.97 -13.93 17.65
C ASP A 284 22.01 -12.88 17.24
N VAL A 285 23.09 -13.32 16.60
CA VAL A 285 24.07 -12.43 15.97
C VAL A 285 23.85 -12.45 14.48
N ASN A 286 23.20 -11.42 13.98
CA ASN A 286 22.96 -11.24 12.55
C ASN A 286 24.28 -10.96 11.81
N GLY A 287 24.62 -11.83 10.86
CA GLY A 287 25.76 -11.72 9.96
C GLY A 287 25.52 -12.59 8.72
N SER A 288 26.53 -12.73 7.87
CA SER A 288 26.47 -13.62 6.68
C SER A 288 26.20 -15.09 7.05
N THR A 289 26.44 -15.48 8.30
CA THR A 289 26.05 -16.76 8.88
C THR A 289 25.45 -16.49 10.25
N PRO A 290 24.11 -16.57 10.44
CA PRO A 290 23.49 -16.31 11.73
C PRO A 290 23.88 -17.38 12.76
N TYR A 291 24.24 -16.92 13.95
CA TYR A 291 24.58 -17.77 15.10
C TYR A 291 23.66 -17.45 16.27
N TYR A 292 23.36 -18.49 17.04
CA TYR A 292 22.70 -18.38 18.34
C TYR A 292 23.70 -18.64 19.43
N TYR A 293 23.77 -17.83 20.46
CA TYR A 293 24.65 -18.04 21.61
C TYR A 293 23.88 -17.88 22.93
N TYR A 294 24.34 -18.60 23.95
CA TYR A 294 23.75 -18.59 25.29
C TYR A 294 24.50 -17.61 26.18
N LYS A 295 23.80 -16.73 26.86
CA LYS A 295 24.34 -15.82 27.87
C LYS A 295 23.91 -16.34 29.23
N TYR A 296 24.90 -16.67 30.08
CA TYR A 296 24.70 -17.11 31.46
C TYR A 296 24.30 -15.97 32.38
#